data_953f0586831d4d810b57d120dfbd0d6d
#
_entry.id   953f0586831d4d810b57d120dfbd0d6d
#
_cell.length_a   1.000
_cell.length_b   1.000
_cell.length_c   1.000
_cell.angle_alpha   90.00
_cell.angle_beta   90.00
_cell.angle_gamma   90.00
#
_symmetry.space_group_name_H-M   'P 1'
#
loop_
_entity.id
_entity.type
_entity.pdbx_description
1 polymer ?
#
loop_
_entity_poly.entity_id
_entity_poly.type
_entity_poly.pdbx_seq_one_letter_code
_entity_poly.pdbx_strand_id
1 'polypeptide(L)'
;TEPFDALVISTGVSNGFWRRPTLQSADDVAADLKTAHDRLAAAHSVIVIGGGAAAVSTAGNLATTWPDKRIDLYFPHERPLLEHHPRTWERLQRRMTGLGIGLHGGHRAVIPDGFGCDGITSEPVQWSTGQPPATADAVIWAIGRVRPNTGWLPPEMLDEQGFVKVTPELRVCGHERVFAIGDVAATDPLRAPARARADGMLAPPVRPALDGG
;
A
#
# COMPACT_ATOMS: atom_id res chain seq x y z
N THR A 1 16.08 -15.52 -24.00
CA THR A 1 16.15 -14.06 -24.28
C THR A 1 15.22 -13.78 -25.44
N GLU A 2 14.19 -12.99 -25.20
CA GLU A 2 13.28 -12.56 -26.27
C GLU A 2 13.71 -11.18 -26.75
N PRO A 3 13.86 -10.93 -28.06
CA PRO A 3 14.10 -9.60 -28.60
C PRO A 3 12.85 -8.74 -28.43
N PHE A 4 13.03 -7.46 -28.17
CA PHE A 4 11.93 -6.49 -28.06
C PHE A 4 12.32 -5.15 -28.67
N ASP A 5 11.36 -4.44 -29.22
CA ASP A 5 11.53 -3.07 -29.70
C ASP A 5 11.32 -2.06 -28.59
N ALA A 6 10.41 -2.34 -27.65
CA ALA A 6 10.21 -1.61 -26.41
C ALA A 6 9.80 -2.55 -25.28
N LEU A 7 10.33 -2.29 -24.06
CA LEU A 7 9.97 -3.02 -22.86
C LEU A 7 9.29 -2.06 -21.86
N VAL A 8 8.14 -2.46 -21.32
CA VAL A 8 7.45 -1.74 -20.26
C VAL A 8 7.44 -2.57 -18.99
N ILE A 9 8.08 -2.06 -17.94
CA ILE A 9 8.13 -2.67 -16.60
C ILE A 9 6.95 -2.12 -15.78
N SER A 10 6.00 -3.00 -15.42
CA SER A 10 4.81 -2.66 -14.63
C SER A 10 4.51 -3.70 -13.56
N THR A 11 5.57 -4.29 -12.98
CA THR A 11 5.49 -5.42 -12.03
C THR A 11 4.92 -5.04 -10.66
N GLY A 12 4.73 -3.76 -10.41
CA GLY A 12 4.12 -3.24 -9.19
C GLY A 12 4.95 -3.50 -7.93
N VAL A 13 4.27 -3.60 -6.82
CA VAL A 13 4.88 -3.74 -5.48
C VAL A 13 4.15 -4.80 -4.66
N SER A 14 4.86 -5.37 -3.69
CA SER A 14 4.29 -6.16 -2.60
C SER A 14 4.19 -5.28 -1.34
N ASN A 15 3.06 -5.31 -0.68
CA ASN A 15 2.78 -4.49 0.50
C ASN A 15 2.15 -5.27 1.67
N GLY A 16 2.47 -6.56 1.76
CA GLY A 16 2.00 -7.45 2.83
C GLY A 16 0.55 -7.90 2.65
N PHE A 17 -0.40 -7.01 2.85
CA PHE A 17 -1.82 -7.36 2.79
C PHE A 17 -2.33 -7.44 1.35
N TRP A 18 -2.85 -8.60 0.91
CA TRP A 18 -3.46 -8.90 -0.41
C TRP A 18 -2.53 -8.97 -1.62
N ARG A 19 -1.31 -8.49 -1.55
CA ARG A 19 -0.39 -8.51 -2.69
C ARG A 19 0.73 -9.50 -2.46
N ARG A 20 0.44 -10.76 -2.68
CA ARG A 20 1.46 -11.80 -2.70
C ARG A 20 2.23 -11.74 -4.02
N PRO A 21 3.55 -11.86 -4.02
CA PRO A 21 4.36 -11.85 -5.23
C PRO A 21 4.26 -13.17 -6.02
N THR A 22 3.27 -14.00 -5.74
CA THR A 22 3.01 -15.28 -6.39
C THR A 22 1.81 -15.17 -7.31
N LEU A 23 1.86 -15.87 -8.43
CA LEU A 23 0.71 -16.01 -9.32
C LEU A 23 -0.41 -16.76 -8.57
N GLN A 24 -1.57 -16.13 -8.47
CA GLN A 24 -2.78 -16.71 -7.88
C GLN A 24 -3.84 -16.85 -8.97
N SER A 25 -4.65 -17.90 -8.91
CA SER A 25 -5.85 -18.00 -9.74
C SER A 25 -6.91 -16.99 -9.29
N ALA A 26 -7.87 -16.68 -10.15
CA ALA A 26 -9.01 -15.83 -9.77
C ALA A 26 -9.83 -16.44 -8.61
N ASP A 27 -9.94 -17.76 -8.59
CA ASP A 27 -10.67 -18.49 -7.56
C ASP A 27 -9.95 -18.43 -6.20
N ASP A 28 -8.62 -18.55 -6.18
CA ASP A 28 -7.82 -18.40 -4.96
C ASP A 28 -7.96 -16.98 -4.38
N VAL A 29 -7.90 -15.97 -5.24
CA VAL A 29 -8.09 -14.56 -4.82
C VAL A 29 -9.50 -14.35 -4.28
N ALA A 30 -10.53 -14.89 -4.93
CA ALA A 30 -11.90 -14.78 -4.49
C ALA A 30 -12.13 -15.48 -3.13
N ALA A 31 -11.53 -16.66 -2.93
CA ALA A 31 -11.60 -17.40 -1.67
C ALA A 31 -10.92 -16.66 -0.52
N ASP A 32 -9.71 -16.10 -0.76
CA ASP A 32 -8.97 -15.29 0.22
C ASP A 32 -9.77 -14.03 0.61
N LEU A 33 -10.35 -13.33 -0.38
CA LEU A 33 -11.18 -12.15 -0.15
C LEU A 33 -12.43 -12.48 0.66
N LYS A 34 -13.10 -13.59 0.31
CA LYS A 34 -14.29 -14.06 1.04
C LYS A 34 -13.95 -14.37 2.49
N THR A 35 -12.88 -15.11 2.73
CA THR A 35 -12.43 -15.49 4.07
C THR A 35 -12.19 -14.27 4.95
N ALA A 36 -11.48 -13.25 4.43
CA ALA A 36 -11.25 -12.03 5.17
C ALA A 36 -12.52 -11.20 5.38
N HIS A 37 -13.39 -11.12 4.36
CA HIS A 37 -14.68 -10.45 4.49
C HIS A 37 -15.53 -11.09 5.59
N ASP A 38 -15.66 -12.42 5.59
CA ASP A 38 -16.48 -13.15 6.57
C ASP A 38 -15.93 -12.96 8.00
N ARG A 39 -14.60 -12.97 8.16
CA ARG A 39 -13.96 -12.70 9.45
C ARG A 39 -14.24 -11.28 9.94
N LEU A 40 -14.12 -10.28 9.07
CA LEU A 40 -14.44 -8.90 9.41
C LEU A 40 -15.92 -8.69 9.64
N ALA A 41 -16.79 -9.36 8.89
CA ALA A 41 -18.23 -9.29 9.07
C ALA A 41 -18.67 -9.84 10.44
N ALA A 42 -18.03 -10.91 10.91
CA ALA A 42 -18.31 -11.53 12.22
C ALA A 42 -17.77 -10.72 13.42
N ALA A 43 -16.73 -9.90 13.22
CA ALA A 43 -16.13 -9.09 14.28
C ALA A 43 -17.07 -7.96 14.73
N HIS A 44 -17.19 -7.68 16.03
CA HIS A 44 -17.87 -6.51 16.59
C HIS A 44 -16.91 -5.31 16.72
N SER A 45 -15.62 -5.59 16.89
CA SER A 45 -14.58 -4.58 17.05
C SER A 45 -13.39 -4.88 16.12
N VAL A 46 -12.85 -3.82 15.49
CA VAL A 46 -11.70 -3.93 14.60
C VAL A 46 -10.67 -2.86 14.95
N ILE A 47 -9.43 -3.30 15.15
CA ILE A 47 -8.27 -2.42 15.22
C ILE A 47 -7.61 -2.37 13.82
N VAL A 48 -7.32 -1.16 13.36
CA VAL A 48 -6.47 -0.92 12.19
C VAL A 48 -5.18 -0.27 12.67
N ILE A 49 -4.05 -0.85 12.29
CA ILE A 49 -2.71 -0.36 12.68
C ILE A 49 -2.00 0.20 11.48
N GLY A 50 -1.58 1.45 11.54
CA GLY A 50 -0.78 2.10 10.50
C GLY A 50 -1.03 3.59 10.36
N GLY A 51 -0.01 4.32 9.90
CA GLY A 51 -0.05 5.78 9.69
C GLY A 51 -0.14 6.21 8.22
N GLY A 52 -0.21 5.28 7.29
CA GLY A 52 -0.27 5.55 5.84
C GLY A 52 -1.70 5.63 5.28
N ALA A 53 -1.79 5.94 3.98
CA ALA A 53 -3.06 6.05 3.27
C ALA A 53 -3.88 4.75 3.29
N ALA A 54 -3.22 3.58 3.26
CA ALA A 54 -3.89 2.29 3.35
C ALA A 54 -4.66 2.13 4.67
N ALA A 55 -4.02 2.44 5.82
CA ALA A 55 -4.65 2.34 7.13
C ALA A 55 -5.85 3.28 7.26
N VAL A 56 -5.68 4.54 6.88
CA VAL A 56 -6.75 5.57 6.91
C VAL A 56 -7.93 5.17 6.02
N SER A 57 -7.65 4.70 4.80
CA SER A 57 -8.68 4.23 3.86
C SER A 57 -9.40 2.98 4.38
N THR A 58 -8.66 2.02 4.95
CA THR A 58 -9.23 0.80 5.51
C THR A 58 -10.18 1.12 6.66
N ALA A 59 -9.75 1.93 7.64
CA ALA A 59 -10.60 2.32 8.76
C ALA A 59 -11.88 3.04 8.30
N GLY A 60 -11.76 3.98 7.34
CA GLY A 60 -12.90 4.68 6.78
C GLY A 60 -13.87 3.77 6.03
N ASN A 61 -13.36 2.83 5.24
CA ASN A 61 -14.19 1.87 4.52
C ASN A 61 -14.91 0.90 5.47
N LEU A 62 -14.23 0.40 6.50
CA LEU A 62 -14.83 -0.47 7.51
C LEU A 62 -15.99 0.23 8.22
N ALA A 63 -15.79 1.45 8.71
CA ALA A 63 -16.83 2.21 9.40
C ALA A 63 -18.00 2.57 8.48
N THR A 64 -17.77 2.75 7.18
CA THR A 64 -18.83 3.01 6.20
C THR A 64 -19.62 1.74 5.86
N THR A 65 -18.93 0.60 5.74
CA THR A 65 -19.56 -0.70 5.40
C THR A 65 -20.31 -1.30 6.58
N TRP A 66 -19.78 -1.13 7.78
CA TRP A 66 -20.36 -1.68 9.02
C TRP A 66 -20.43 -0.59 10.10
N PRO A 67 -21.40 0.33 10.05
CA PRO A 67 -21.49 1.49 10.93
C PRO A 67 -21.68 1.16 12.42
N ASP A 68 -22.17 -0.05 12.73
CA ASP A 68 -22.39 -0.50 14.11
C ASP A 68 -21.13 -1.12 14.76
N LYS A 69 -20.04 -1.27 13.99
CA LYS A 69 -18.79 -1.83 14.54
C LYS A 69 -17.95 -0.74 15.21
N ARG A 70 -17.29 -1.12 16.30
CA ARG A 70 -16.24 -0.29 16.88
C ARG A 70 -14.97 -0.40 16.02
N ILE A 71 -14.56 0.70 15.43
CA ILE A 71 -13.34 0.79 14.63
C ILE A 71 -12.35 1.72 15.32
N ASP A 72 -11.15 1.23 15.58
CA ASP A 72 -10.06 1.99 16.20
C ASP A 72 -8.85 2.03 15.25
N LEU A 73 -8.33 3.22 14.94
CA LEU A 73 -7.14 3.42 14.12
C LEU A 73 -5.97 3.87 15.01
N TYR A 74 -4.90 3.05 15.04
CA TYR A 74 -3.68 3.31 15.79
C TYR A 74 -2.53 3.67 14.84
N PHE A 75 -1.79 4.74 15.16
CA PHE A 75 -0.66 5.21 14.34
C PHE A 75 0.49 5.74 15.20
N PRO A 76 1.76 5.64 14.70
CA PRO A 76 2.94 5.85 15.54
C PRO A 76 3.28 7.32 15.84
N HIS A 77 2.68 8.27 15.15
CA HIS A 77 2.96 9.70 15.26
C HIS A 77 1.73 10.46 15.79
N GLU A 78 1.85 11.76 15.98
CA GLU A 78 0.71 12.61 16.37
C GLU A 78 -0.41 12.64 15.33
N ARG A 79 -0.03 12.44 14.06
CA ARG A 79 -0.98 12.32 12.96
C ARG A 79 -0.55 11.26 11.96
N PRO A 80 -1.47 10.61 11.25
CA PRO A 80 -1.15 9.81 10.09
C PRO A 80 -0.88 10.70 8.86
N LEU A 81 -0.51 10.10 7.73
CA LEU A 81 -0.30 10.78 6.45
C LEU A 81 0.75 11.89 6.54
N LEU A 82 1.92 11.60 7.15
CA LEU A 82 2.98 12.59 7.36
C LEU A 82 3.46 13.23 6.05
N GLU A 83 3.50 12.47 4.96
CA GLU A 83 3.91 12.92 3.64
C GLU A 83 2.88 13.84 2.96
N HIS A 84 1.67 13.95 3.53
CA HIS A 84 0.61 14.79 2.99
C HIS A 84 0.55 16.13 3.74
N HIS A 85 0.03 17.15 3.05
CA HIS A 85 -0.19 18.45 3.68
C HIS A 85 -1.09 18.31 4.93
N PRO A 86 -0.79 19.00 6.06
CA PRO A 86 -1.56 18.88 7.32
C PRO A 86 -3.07 19.06 7.17
N ARG A 87 -3.52 19.99 6.31
CA ARG A 87 -4.95 20.21 6.03
C ARG A 87 -5.67 18.98 5.47
N THR A 88 -4.93 18.06 4.81
CA THR A 88 -5.49 16.79 4.35
C THR A 88 -5.92 15.94 5.53
N TRP A 89 -5.07 15.88 6.55
CA TRP A 89 -5.40 15.15 7.78
C TRP A 89 -6.53 15.81 8.55
N GLU A 90 -6.52 17.12 8.75
CA GLU A 90 -7.59 17.85 9.44
C GLU A 90 -8.98 17.58 8.83
N ARG A 91 -9.07 17.51 7.51
CA ARG A 91 -10.31 17.19 6.80
C ARG A 91 -10.71 15.73 6.99
N LEU A 92 -9.76 14.79 6.88
CA LEU A 92 -9.99 13.36 7.08
C LEU A 92 -10.34 13.05 8.53
N GLN A 93 -9.65 13.66 9.50
CA GLN A 93 -9.92 13.51 10.93
C GLN A 93 -11.37 13.83 11.26
N ARG A 94 -11.87 14.99 10.80
CA ARG A 94 -13.28 15.37 11.01
C ARG A 94 -14.25 14.33 10.43
N ARG A 95 -13.95 13.80 9.24
CA ARG A 95 -14.76 12.75 8.62
C ARG A 95 -14.72 11.46 9.41
N MET A 96 -13.53 11.02 9.84
CA MET A 96 -13.35 9.77 10.58
C MET A 96 -13.99 9.84 11.96
N THR A 97 -13.85 10.96 12.66
CA THR A 97 -14.57 11.22 13.93
C THR A 97 -16.07 11.21 13.73
N GLY A 98 -16.57 11.80 12.63
CA GLY A 98 -18.00 11.76 12.28
C GLY A 98 -18.52 10.35 11.93
N LEU A 99 -17.65 9.43 11.55
CA LEU A 99 -17.95 8.00 11.37
C LEU A 99 -17.78 7.18 12.65
N GLY A 100 -17.49 7.80 13.78
CA GLY A 100 -17.31 7.12 15.07
C GLY A 100 -16.00 6.35 15.22
N ILE A 101 -14.99 6.61 14.36
CA ILE A 101 -13.70 5.93 14.42
C ILE A 101 -12.87 6.49 15.58
N GLY A 102 -12.40 5.62 16.48
CA GLY A 102 -11.40 5.95 17.50
C GLY A 102 -10.04 6.23 16.85
N LEU A 103 -9.44 7.38 17.18
CA LEU A 103 -8.15 7.80 16.61
C LEU A 103 -7.09 7.85 17.72
N HIS A 104 -6.05 7.00 17.59
CA HIS A 104 -5.03 6.80 18.63
C HIS A 104 -3.63 7.09 18.06
N GLY A 105 -3.16 8.33 18.26
CA GLY A 105 -1.81 8.74 17.89
C GLY A 105 -0.76 8.29 18.91
N GLY A 106 0.51 8.30 18.51
CA GLY A 106 1.64 7.98 19.38
C GLY A 106 1.77 6.49 19.72
N HIS A 107 1.06 5.59 19.04
CA HIS A 107 1.07 4.15 19.29
C HIS A 107 1.88 3.42 18.22
N ARG A 108 3.06 2.94 18.57
CA ARG A 108 3.91 2.13 17.70
C ARG A 108 3.76 0.66 18.04
N ALA A 109 3.09 -0.09 17.18
CA ALA A 109 2.86 -1.52 17.39
C ALA A 109 4.16 -2.33 17.35
N VAL A 110 4.24 -3.32 18.22
CA VAL A 110 5.23 -4.38 18.16
C VAL A 110 4.72 -5.44 17.19
N ILE A 111 5.47 -5.70 16.13
CA ILE A 111 5.15 -6.77 15.18
C ILE A 111 5.57 -8.09 15.81
N PRO A 112 4.68 -9.10 15.92
CA PRO A 112 5.06 -10.42 16.41
C PRO A 112 6.18 -11.03 15.57
N ASP A 113 7.08 -11.76 16.22
CA ASP A 113 8.20 -12.43 15.54
C ASP A 113 7.69 -13.36 14.42
N GLY A 114 8.32 -13.26 13.26
CA GLY A 114 7.95 -14.07 12.08
C GLY A 114 6.64 -13.67 11.39
N PHE A 115 5.93 -12.66 11.88
CA PHE A 115 4.68 -12.21 11.25
C PHE A 115 4.94 -11.20 10.12
N GLY A 116 4.43 -11.51 8.93
CA GLY A 116 4.59 -10.69 7.72
C GLY A 116 3.63 -9.48 7.59
N CYS A 117 2.77 -9.24 8.57
CA CYS A 117 1.68 -8.24 8.50
C CYS A 117 0.72 -8.49 7.31
N ASP A 118 0.57 -9.73 6.89
CA ASP A 118 -0.17 -10.16 5.69
C ASP A 118 -1.51 -10.85 6.01
N GLY A 119 -1.90 -10.87 7.27
CA GLY A 119 -3.13 -11.49 7.75
C GLY A 119 -3.88 -10.63 8.76
N ILE A 120 -5.13 -11.01 9.02
CA ILE A 120 -5.93 -10.46 10.11
C ILE A 120 -5.61 -11.30 11.36
N THR A 121 -5.32 -10.65 12.49
CA THR A 121 -5.07 -11.32 13.78
C THR A 121 -6.18 -11.00 14.79
N SER A 122 -6.12 -11.59 15.98
CA SER A 122 -7.04 -11.32 17.10
C SER A 122 -6.33 -11.23 18.44
N GLU A 123 -5.02 -11.46 18.47
CA GLU A 123 -4.21 -11.35 19.66
C GLU A 123 -4.08 -9.87 20.09
N PRO A 124 -3.88 -9.62 21.41
CA PRO A 124 -3.65 -8.28 21.92
C PRO A 124 -2.46 -7.59 21.23
N VAL A 125 -2.66 -6.37 20.78
CA VAL A 125 -1.60 -5.55 20.17
C VAL A 125 -0.76 -4.91 21.26
N GLN A 126 0.54 -5.18 21.23
CA GLN A 126 1.52 -4.57 22.11
C GLN A 126 2.09 -3.29 21.49
N TRP A 127 2.44 -2.31 22.34
CA TRP A 127 2.99 -1.03 21.90
C TRP A 127 4.41 -0.85 22.43
N SER A 128 5.38 -0.61 21.55
CA SER A 128 6.76 -0.27 21.97
C SER A 128 6.87 1.13 22.60
N THR A 129 5.81 1.89 22.57
CA THR A 129 5.69 3.24 23.12
C THR A 129 5.11 3.27 24.55
N GLY A 130 4.87 2.09 25.15
CA GLY A 130 4.59 1.95 26.59
C GLY A 130 3.13 2.02 27.00
N GLN A 131 2.19 2.17 26.06
CA GLN A 131 0.76 2.14 26.38
C GLN A 131 0.29 0.71 26.72
N PRO A 132 -0.83 0.55 27.45
CA PRO A 132 -1.44 -0.75 27.68
C PRO A 132 -1.81 -1.45 26.37
N PRO A 133 -1.74 -2.79 26.31
CA PRO A 133 -2.17 -3.54 25.13
C PRO A 133 -3.61 -3.21 24.73
N ALA A 134 -3.86 -3.20 23.41
CA ALA A 134 -5.21 -3.03 22.86
C ALA A 134 -5.75 -4.35 22.33
N THR A 135 -7.05 -4.61 22.50
CA THR A 135 -7.74 -5.81 22.07
C THR A 135 -8.94 -5.50 21.19
N ALA A 136 -9.16 -6.33 20.18
CA ALA A 136 -10.34 -6.34 19.34
C ALA A 136 -10.58 -7.74 18.78
N ASP A 137 -11.78 -7.99 18.21
CA ASP A 137 -12.11 -9.28 17.59
C ASP A 137 -11.29 -9.50 16.31
N ALA A 138 -10.89 -8.41 15.64
CA ALA A 138 -10.02 -8.46 14.47
C ALA A 138 -9.00 -7.31 14.48
N VAL A 139 -7.78 -7.60 14.06
CA VAL A 139 -6.69 -6.61 13.92
C VAL A 139 -6.15 -6.65 12.50
N ILE A 140 -6.17 -5.51 11.82
CA ILE A 140 -5.63 -5.32 10.47
C ILE A 140 -4.30 -4.57 10.56
N TRP A 141 -3.25 -5.17 10.05
CA TRP A 141 -1.88 -4.64 10.07
C TRP A 141 -1.57 -3.92 8.76
N ALA A 142 -2.01 -2.67 8.64
CA ALA A 142 -1.72 -1.81 7.49
C ALA A 142 -0.38 -1.09 7.66
N ILE A 143 0.64 -1.83 8.09
CA ILE A 143 2.02 -1.40 8.31
C ILE A 143 2.96 -2.22 7.43
N GLY A 144 4.10 -1.65 7.15
CA GLY A 144 5.14 -2.29 6.35
C GLY A 144 5.64 -1.34 5.26
N ARG A 145 6.83 -1.63 4.76
CA ARG A 145 7.37 -0.94 3.60
C ARG A 145 6.87 -1.62 2.35
N VAL A 146 6.41 -0.82 1.43
CA VAL A 146 6.17 -1.26 0.06
C VAL A 146 7.48 -1.80 -0.50
N ARG A 147 7.45 -3.02 -1.04
CA ARG A 147 8.62 -3.65 -1.69
C ARG A 147 8.35 -3.74 -3.18
N PRO A 148 9.16 -3.09 -4.02
CA PRO A 148 9.01 -3.20 -5.46
C PRO A 148 9.35 -4.60 -5.95
N ASN A 149 8.58 -5.10 -6.92
CA ASN A 149 8.81 -6.43 -7.51
C ASN A 149 9.90 -6.35 -8.60
N THR A 150 11.13 -6.01 -8.18
CA THR A 150 12.28 -5.70 -9.04
C THR A 150 13.47 -6.64 -8.85
N GLY A 151 13.34 -7.70 -8.05
CA GLY A 151 14.44 -8.62 -7.73
C GLY A 151 15.05 -9.37 -8.93
N TRP A 152 14.41 -9.27 -10.10
CA TRP A 152 14.88 -9.83 -11.38
C TRP A 152 15.59 -8.79 -12.26
N LEU A 153 15.59 -7.51 -11.88
CA LEU A 153 16.23 -6.42 -12.62
C LEU A 153 17.68 -6.20 -12.16
N PRO A 154 18.54 -5.73 -13.07
CA PRO A 154 19.89 -5.31 -12.71
C PRO A 154 19.87 -4.18 -11.65
N PRO A 155 20.77 -4.23 -10.63
CA PRO A 155 20.81 -3.23 -9.55
C PRO A 155 21.01 -1.79 -10.03
N GLU A 156 21.73 -1.59 -11.14
CA GLU A 156 21.98 -0.26 -11.73
C GLU A 156 20.72 0.44 -12.21
N MET A 157 19.64 -0.30 -12.51
CA MET A 157 18.34 0.25 -12.86
C MET A 157 17.55 0.74 -11.64
N LEU A 158 17.98 0.40 -10.41
CA LEU A 158 17.21 0.58 -9.20
C LEU A 158 17.76 1.74 -8.36
N ASP A 159 16.85 2.42 -7.64
CA ASP A 159 17.22 3.36 -6.59
C ASP A 159 17.60 2.63 -5.27
N GLU A 160 17.99 3.38 -4.24
CA GLU A 160 18.38 2.85 -2.92
C GLU A 160 17.22 2.09 -2.21
N GLN A 161 16.00 2.30 -2.63
CA GLN A 161 14.79 1.65 -2.09
C GLN A 161 14.33 0.47 -2.95
N GLY A 162 15.04 0.19 -4.07
CA GLY A 162 14.75 -0.89 -4.99
C GLY A 162 13.71 -0.58 -6.07
N PHE A 163 13.28 0.69 -6.23
CA PHE A 163 12.39 1.10 -7.31
C PHE A 163 13.15 1.39 -8.59
N VAL A 164 12.49 1.25 -9.74
CA VAL A 164 13.10 1.51 -11.04
C VAL A 164 13.31 3.02 -11.24
N LYS A 165 14.55 3.43 -11.44
CA LYS A 165 14.92 4.83 -11.75
C LYS A 165 14.40 5.22 -13.13
N VAL A 166 13.57 6.27 -13.20
CA VAL A 166 13.00 6.75 -14.46
C VAL A 166 13.18 8.26 -14.63
N THR A 167 13.18 8.68 -15.90
CA THR A 167 13.06 10.09 -16.27
C THR A 167 11.62 10.59 -16.10
N PRO A 168 11.35 11.91 -16.20
CA PRO A 168 9.97 12.43 -16.21
C PRO A 168 9.07 11.80 -17.27
N GLU A 169 9.64 11.32 -18.39
CA GLU A 169 8.94 10.63 -19.46
C GLU A 169 8.81 9.11 -19.22
N LEU A 170 9.07 8.65 -18.00
CA LEU A 170 8.96 7.24 -17.56
C LEU A 170 9.97 6.28 -18.23
N ARG A 171 11.00 6.80 -18.89
CA ARG A 171 12.09 6.00 -19.46
C ARG A 171 13.05 5.57 -18.35
N VAL A 172 13.48 4.32 -18.38
CA VAL A 172 14.48 3.82 -17.42
C VAL A 172 15.82 4.50 -17.70
N CYS A 173 16.44 5.05 -16.65
CA CYS A 173 17.71 5.77 -16.78
C CYS A 173 18.79 4.86 -17.41
N GLY A 174 19.44 5.36 -18.49
CA GLY A 174 20.45 4.61 -19.25
C GLY A 174 19.93 3.62 -20.28
N HIS A 175 18.60 3.50 -20.49
CA HIS A 175 17.98 2.55 -21.42
C HIS A 175 16.95 3.24 -22.32
N GLU A 176 17.25 3.39 -23.60
CA GLU A 176 16.41 4.17 -24.53
C GLU A 176 15.04 3.52 -24.83
N ARG A 177 14.97 2.19 -24.79
CA ARG A 177 13.78 1.40 -25.17
C ARG A 177 13.11 0.72 -23.98
N VAL A 178 13.49 1.08 -22.75
CA VAL A 178 12.93 0.51 -21.52
C VAL A 178 12.22 1.60 -20.73
N PHE A 179 10.99 1.31 -20.35
CA PHE A 179 10.10 2.19 -19.60
C PHE A 179 9.63 1.51 -18.32
N ALA A 180 9.31 2.27 -17.28
CA ALA A 180 8.67 1.72 -16.09
C ALA A 180 7.50 2.62 -15.63
N ILE A 181 6.38 1.98 -15.27
CA ILE A 181 5.16 2.67 -14.88
C ILE A 181 4.53 2.06 -13.61
N GLY A 182 3.65 2.82 -12.99
CA GLY A 182 2.93 2.39 -11.79
C GLY A 182 3.80 2.38 -10.54
N ASP A 183 3.40 1.55 -9.58
CA ASP A 183 4.00 1.55 -8.23
C ASP A 183 5.47 1.12 -8.21
N VAL A 184 5.98 0.49 -9.27
CA VAL A 184 7.38 0.03 -9.38
C VAL A 184 8.34 1.15 -9.77
N ALA A 185 7.85 2.22 -10.39
CA ALA A 185 8.68 3.32 -10.88
C ALA A 185 8.96 4.36 -9.78
N ALA A 186 10.21 4.85 -9.71
CA ALA A 186 10.64 5.90 -8.79
C ALA A 186 10.26 7.30 -9.33
N THR A 187 8.95 7.61 -9.39
CA THR A 187 8.46 8.88 -9.97
C THR A 187 8.15 9.95 -8.92
N ASP A 188 7.32 9.61 -7.94
CA ASP A 188 6.80 10.52 -6.92
C ASP A 188 6.78 9.80 -5.56
N PRO A 189 7.24 10.42 -4.47
CA PRO A 189 7.15 9.86 -3.12
C PRO A 189 5.74 9.46 -2.70
N LEU A 190 4.72 10.16 -3.18
CA LEU A 190 3.31 9.85 -2.89
C LEU A 190 2.73 8.76 -3.78
N ARG A 191 3.29 8.52 -4.95
CA ARG A 191 2.97 7.44 -5.93
C ARG A 191 1.48 7.24 -6.28
N ALA A 192 0.58 7.85 -5.56
CA ALA A 192 -0.85 7.68 -5.71
C ALA A 192 -1.46 8.32 -6.98
N PRO A 193 -1.01 9.51 -7.43
CA PRO A 193 -1.58 10.15 -8.63
C PRO A 193 -1.02 9.61 -9.95
N ALA A 194 0.09 8.87 -9.93
CA ALA A 194 0.78 8.44 -11.15
C ALA A 194 -0.02 7.43 -11.98
N ARG A 195 -0.92 6.66 -11.36
CA ARG A 195 -1.68 5.59 -12.04
C ARG A 195 -2.54 6.11 -13.19
N ALA A 196 -3.28 7.18 -12.97
CA ALA A 196 -4.21 7.72 -13.99
C ALA A 196 -3.53 8.58 -15.07
N ARG A 197 -2.30 9.07 -14.80
CA ARG A 197 -1.54 9.91 -15.73
C ARG A 197 -0.47 9.16 -16.50
N ALA A 198 0.00 8.02 -15.96
CA ALA A 198 1.10 7.26 -16.54
C ALA A 198 0.78 6.73 -17.94
N ASP A 199 -0.46 6.30 -18.20
CA ASP A 199 -0.87 5.80 -19.50
C ASP A 199 -0.78 6.88 -20.57
N GLY A 200 -1.23 8.09 -20.28
CA GLY A 200 -1.14 9.24 -21.17
C GLY A 200 0.28 9.77 -21.35
N MET A 201 1.17 9.56 -20.38
CA MET A 201 2.57 9.97 -20.44
C MET A 201 3.44 8.96 -21.19
N LEU A 202 3.08 7.67 -21.13
CA LEU A 202 3.85 6.60 -21.77
C LEU A 202 3.63 6.54 -23.29
N ALA A 203 2.39 6.75 -23.74
CA ALA A 203 2.05 6.61 -25.17
C ALA A 203 2.90 7.49 -26.12
N PRO A 204 3.16 8.78 -25.86
CA PRO A 204 4.01 9.59 -26.72
C PRO A 204 5.48 9.14 -26.81
N PRO A 205 6.18 8.77 -25.71
CA PRO A 205 7.57 8.34 -25.80
C PRO A 205 7.76 6.90 -26.33
N VAL A 206 6.76 6.04 -26.22
CA VAL A 206 6.85 4.65 -26.75
C VAL A 206 6.64 4.60 -28.26
N ARG A 207 5.73 5.42 -28.82
CA ARG A 207 5.48 5.45 -30.26
C ARG A 207 6.75 5.64 -31.10
N PRO A 208 7.60 6.66 -30.87
CA PRO A 208 8.85 6.81 -31.65
C PRO A 208 9.82 5.63 -31.47
N ALA A 209 9.78 4.93 -30.34
CA ALA A 209 10.61 3.77 -30.10
C ALA A 209 10.15 2.54 -30.93
N LEU A 210 8.86 2.48 -31.31
CA LEU A 210 8.29 1.45 -32.17
C LEU A 210 8.42 1.80 -33.66
N ASP A 211 8.33 3.11 -34.02
CA ASP A 211 8.32 3.58 -35.41
C ASP A 211 9.74 3.76 -35.99
N GLY A 212 10.80 3.64 -35.17
CA GLY A 212 12.21 3.87 -35.53
C GLY A 212 13.01 2.60 -35.86
N GLY A 213 12.34 1.50 -36.26
CA GLY A 213 12.95 0.23 -36.71
C GLY A 213 13.06 0.12 -38.20
#